data_60a405ac7930709bf45c935bc184d444
#
_entry.id   60a405ac7930709bf45c935bc184d444
#
_cell.length_a   1.000
_cell.length_b   1.000
_cell.length_c   1.000
_cell.angle_alpha   90.00
_cell.angle_beta   90.00
_cell.angle_gamma   90.00
#
_symmetry.space_group_name_H-M   'P 1'
#
loop_
_entity.id
_entity.type
_entity.pdbx_description
1 polymer ?
#
loop_
_entity_poly.entity_id
_entity_poly.type
_entity_poly.pdbx_seq_one_letter_code
_entity_poly.pdbx_strand_id
1 'polypeptide(L)'
;PIPGASSAVAALSAAGDTLAQGFAFLGFAPAKGAERRAWLQAACDAPGCQVLFEAPHRIEALLDTLAAAAPQRRITLCRELTKQFETIVTAPAADLPAWLAADANRSRGEFVLVLHAVPAVAAADDGLPAEAERLLRPLLRDLPLKQAVALAAELSGAPRNALYQRALALRACGDPAQDDAAD
;
A
#
# COMPACT_ATOMS: atom_id res chain seq x y z
N PRO A 1 -9.10 31.90 -2.70
CA PRO A 1 -8.01 30.94 -2.60
C PRO A 1 -6.66 31.60 -2.87
N ILE A 2 -5.69 31.33 -2.02
CA ILE A 2 -4.32 31.84 -2.18
C ILE A 2 -3.40 30.64 -2.37
N PRO A 3 -2.77 30.47 -3.55
CA PRO A 3 -1.78 29.41 -3.76
C PRO A 3 -0.55 29.64 -2.87
N GLY A 4 -0.03 28.58 -2.29
CA GLY A 4 1.11 28.66 -1.39
C GLY A 4 1.91 27.38 -1.31
N ALA A 5 3.02 27.46 -0.56
CA ALA A 5 3.90 26.32 -0.33
C ALA A 5 3.19 25.23 0.50
N SER A 6 3.51 23.97 0.20
CA SER A 6 3.02 22.80 0.93
C SER A 6 4.17 21.85 1.19
N SER A 7 4.43 21.52 2.46
CA SER A 7 5.48 20.57 2.83
C SER A 7 5.20 19.16 2.30
N ALA A 8 3.92 18.77 2.17
CA ALA A 8 3.57 17.49 1.56
C ALA A 8 3.98 17.42 0.09
N VAL A 9 3.71 18.47 -0.69
CA VAL A 9 4.09 18.53 -2.11
C VAL A 9 5.61 18.67 -2.28
N ALA A 10 6.26 19.43 -1.41
CA ALA A 10 7.72 19.54 -1.39
C ALA A 10 8.39 18.18 -1.10
N ALA A 11 7.87 17.44 -0.13
CA ALA A 11 8.35 16.10 0.19
C ALA A 11 8.16 15.12 -0.98
N LEU A 12 7.01 15.15 -1.66
CA LEU A 12 6.74 14.35 -2.86
C LEU A 12 7.72 14.66 -3.98
N SER A 13 7.99 15.94 -4.24
CA SER A 13 8.96 16.37 -5.24
C SER A 13 10.36 15.84 -4.94
N ALA A 14 10.77 15.85 -3.65
CA ALA A 14 12.06 15.33 -3.21
C ALA A 14 12.14 13.79 -3.20
N ALA A 15 11.02 13.11 -2.94
CA ALA A 15 10.95 11.66 -2.89
C ALA A 15 11.20 11.00 -4.25
N GLY A 16 10.74 11.60 -5.35
CA GLY A 16 10.93 11.07 -6.70
C GLY A 16 10.31 9.69 -6.88
N ASP A 17 9.10 9.45 -6.35
CA ASP A 17 8.39 8.18 -6.50
C ASP A 17 7.89 8.00 -7.93
N THR A 18 8.61 7.19 -8.72
CA THR A 18 8.30 6.94 -10.14
C THR A 18 7.21 5.90 -10.36
N LEU A 19 6.79 5.17 -9.33
CA LEU A 19 5.71 4.18 -9.40
C LEU A 19 4.35 4.79 -9.07
N ALA A 20 4.35 5.96 -8.42
CA ALA A 20 3.13 6.61 -7.99
C ALA A 20 2.34 7.21 -9.17
N GLN A 21 1.07 6.85 -9.30
CA GLN A 21 0.11 7.48 -10.22
C GLN A 21 -0.66 8.63 -9.55
N GLY A 22 -0.43 8.84 -8.26
CA GLY A 22 -1.04 9.84 -7.41
C GLY A 22 -0.62 9.60 -5.97
N PHE A 23 -1.12 10.38 -5.03
CA PHE A 23 -0.80 10.20 -3.63
C PHE A 23 -2.01 10.45 -2.72
N ALA A 24 -1.99 9.82 -1.54
CA ALA A 24 -2.91 10.11 -0.46
C ALA A 24 -2.18 10.91 0.63
N PHE A 25 -2.73 12.06 1.03
CA PHE A 25 -2.26 12.79 2.18
C PHE A 25 -3.02 12.35 3.42
N LEU A 26 -2.32 11.74 4.37
CA LEU A 26 -2.91 11.13 5.56
C LEU A 26 -2.88 12.04 6.80
N GLY A 27 -2.12 13.15 6.76
CA GLY A 27 -1.93 14.01 7.91
C GLY A 27 -1.10 13.36 9.02
N PHE A 28 -1.44 13.65 10.28
CA PHE A 28 -0.77 13.05 11.44
C PHE A 28 -1.41 11.72 11.83
N ALA A 29 -0.57 10.75 12.19
CA ALA A 29 -1.06 9.50 12.76
C ALA A 29 -1.79 9.76 14.10
N PRO A 30 -2.83 9.00 14.45
CA PRO A 30 -3.48 9.06 15.75
C PRO A 30 -2.47 8.96 16.89
N ALA A 31 -2.78 9.60 18.04
CA ALA A 31 -1.79 9.78 19.09
C ALA A 31 -1.31 8.45 19.70
N LYS A 32 -2.22 7.49 19.94
CA LYS A 32 -1.93 6.22 20.61
C LYS A 32 -3.04 5.19 20.46
N GLY A 33 -2.78 4.00 20.96
CA GLY A 33 -3.79 2.94 21.12
C GLY A 33 -4.03 2.09 19.88
N ALA A 34 -5.16 1.39 19.86
CA ALA A 34 -5.55 0.50 18.78
C ALA A 34 -5.79 1.24 17.47
N GLU A 35 -6.34 2.43 17.55
CA GLU A 35 -6.60 3.31 16.40
C GLU A 35 -5.29 3.63 15.65
N ARG A 36 -4.21 4.03 16.37
CA ARG A 36 -2.90 4.29 15.76
C ARG A 36 -2.37 3.05 15.05
N ARG A 37 -2.46 1.87 15.70
CA ARG A 37 -1.98 0.62 15.09
C ARG A 37 -2.74 0.26 13.81
N ALA A 38 -4.07 0.34 13.87
CA ALA A 38 -4.91 0.07 12.71
C ALA A 38 -4.66 1.06 11.56
N TRP A 39 -4.47 2.34 11.87
CA TRP A 39 -4.16 3.38 10.91
C TRP A 39 -2.81 3.15 10.23
N LEU A 40 -1.76 2.82 11.01
CA LEU A 40 -0.43 2.52 10.48
C LEU A 40 -0.43 1.25 9.64
N GLN A 41 -1.18 0.22 10.08
CA GLN A 41 -1.31 -1.01 9.30
C GLN A 41 -1.98 -0.72 7.95
N ALA A 42 -3.09 0.02 7.94
CA ALA A 42 -3.77 0.43 6.71
C ALA A 42 -2.86 1.25 5.79
N ALA A 43 -2.01 2.13 6.35
CA ALA A 43 -1.02 2.89 5.58
C ALA A 43 0.06 1.97 4.97
N CYS A 44 0.51 0.94 5.69
CA CYS A 44 1.47 -0.04 5.19
C CYS A 44 0.88 -0.95 4.11
N ASP A 45 -0.39 -1.35 4.25
CA ASP A 45 -1.07 -2.26 3.34
C ASP A 45 -1.49 -1.58 2.02
N ALA A 46 -1.67 -0.26 2.04
CA ALA A 46 -2.06 0.48 0.85
C ALA A 46 -0.91 0.52 -0.18
N PRO A 47 -1.15 0.10 -1.44
CA PRO A 47 -0.10 0.00 -2.45
C PRO A 47 0.35 1.34 -3.02
N GLY A 48 -0.49 2.38 -2.90
CA GLY A 48 -0.23 3.71 -3.45
C GLY A 48 0.79 4.52 -2.64
N CYS A 49 1.23 5.64 -3.22
CA CYS A 49 2.07 6.61 -2.53
C CYS A 49 1.28 7.33 -1.44
N GLN A 50 1.87 7.47 -0.25
CA GLN A 50 1.23 8.12 0.88
C GLN A 50 2.16 9.13 1.53
N VAL A 51 1.60 10.25 1.94
CA VAL A 51 2.32 11.30 2.66
C VAL A 51 1.71 11.47 4.03
N LEU A 52 2.55 11.45 5.06
CA LEU A 52 2.13 11.66 6.44
C LEU A 52 3.07 12.61 7.18
N PHE A 53 2.56 13.22 8.22
CA PHE A 53 3.32 14.04 9.14
C PHE A 53 3.53 13.32 10.45
N GLU A 54 4.65 13.60 11.11
CA GLU A 54 4.86 13.12 12.47
C GLU A 54 5.59 14.16 13.33
N ALA A 55 5.26 14.14 14.62
CA ALA A 55 5.89 15.00 15.62
C ALA A 55 7.24 14.42 16.07
N PRO A 56 8.22 15.26 16.44
CA PRO A 56 9.57 14.81 16.81
C PRO A 56 9.59 13.82 17.98
N HIS A 57 8.73 14.00 18.97
CA HIS A 57 8.65 13.10 20.11
C HIS A 57 7.97 11.75 19.83
N ARG A 58 7.49 11.52 18.59
CA ARG A 58 6.82 10.29 18.15
C ARG A 58 7.48 9.63 16.95
N ILE A 59 8.50 10.28 16.36
CA ILE A 59 9.13 9.81 15.11
C ILE A 59 9.81 8.44 15.29
N GLU A 60 10.51 8.22 16.40
CA GLU A 60 11.18 6.96 16.71
C GLU A 60 10.17 5.80 16.71
N ALA A 61 9.12 5.90 17.53
CA ALA A 61 8.08 4.89 17.63
C ALA A 61 7.32 4.67 16.30
N LEU A 62 7.22 5.70 15.46
CA LEU A 62 6.66 5.56 14.12
C LEU A 62 7.56 4.72 13.23
N LEU A 63 8.85 5.04 13.17
CA LEU A 63 9.81 4.32 12.33
C LEU A 63 9.94 2.85 12.74
N ASP A 64 9.98 2.56 14.06
CA ASP A 64 9.97 1.19 14.58
C ASP A 64 8.73 0.40 14.12
N THR A 65 7.57 1.06 14.17
CA THR A 65 6.32 0.43 13.72
C THR A 65 6.32 0.16 12.21
N LEU A 66 6.79 1.12 11.40
CA LEU A 66 6.88 0.96 9.95
C LEU A 66 7.91 -0.09 9.56
N ALA A 67 9.05 -0.14 10.26
CA ALA A 67 10.08 -1.16 10.06
C ALA A 67 9.58 -2.57 10.35
N ALA A 68 8.75 -2.73 11.39
CA ALA A 68 8.15 -4.02 11.74
C ALA A 68 7.03 -4.44 10.78
N ALA A 69 6.17 -3.50 10.35
CA ALA A 69 5.01 -3.79 9.54
C ALA A 69 5.32 -3.95 8.04
N ALA A 70 6.26 -3.16 7.52
CA ALA A 70 6.61 -3.14 6.09
C ALA A 70 8.10 -2.90 5.88
N PRO A 71 9.00 -3.82 6.32
CA PRO A 71 10.45 -3.60 6.37
C PRO A 71 11.06 -3.22 5.03
N GLN A 72 10.54 -3.75 3.94
CA GLN A 72 11.04 -3.50 2.58
C GLN A 72 10.39 -2.28 1.90
N ARG A 73 9.39 -1.66 2.53
CA ARG A 73 8.74 -0.47 1.99
C ARG A 73 9.74 0.66 1.89
N ARG A 74 9.94 1.20 0.69
CA ARG A 74 10.77 2.39 0.51
C ARG A 74 10.08 3.59 1.11
N ILE A 75 10.78 4.34 1.93
CA ILE A 75 10.29 5.54 2.60
C ILE A 75 11.28 6.68 2.39
N THR A 76 10.79 7.84 1.99
CA THR A 76 11.53 9.08 2.06
C THR A 76 11.13 9.81 3.32
N LEU A 77 12.08 9.99 4.22
CA LEU A 77 11.93 10.81 5.42
C LEU A 77 12.54 12.18 5.13
N CYS A 78 11.70 13.20 5.21
CA CYS A 78 12.08 14.61 5.09
C CYS A 78 12.01 15.24 6.48
N ARG A 79 13.10 15.84 6.90
CA ARG A 79 13.22 16.55 8.17
C ARG A 79 13.56 18.00 7.89
N GLU A 80 12.89 18.94 8.59
CA GLU A 80 13.16 20.38 8.50
C GLU A 80 13.17 20.91 7.06
N LEU A 81 12.23 20.43 6.22
CA LEU A 81 12.12 20.86 4.82
C LEU A 81 12.15 22.37 4.67
N THR A 82 12.94 22.86 3.71
CA THR A 82 13.14 24.26 3.39
C THR A 82 13.82 25.12 4.47
N LYS A 83 14.33 24.49 5.53
CA LYS A 83 15.03 25.14 6.64
C LYS A 83 16.54 24.88 6.60
N GLN A 84 17.31 25.57 7.44
CA GLN A 84 18.76 25.48 7.50
C GLN A 84 19.31 24.06 7.72
N PHE A 85 18.58 23.24 8.48
CA PHE A 85 18.99 21.87 8.82
C PHE A 85 18.16 20.82 8.08
N GLU A 86 17.76 21.16 6.86
CA GLU A 86 17.04 20.21 6.00
C GLU A 86 17.82 18.91 5.84
N THR A 87 17.11 17.81 5.98
CA THR A 87 17.65 16.49 5.72
C THR A 87 16.60 15.67 5.00
N ILE A 88 17.00 15.04 3.90
CA ILE A 88 16.14 14.14 3.12
C ILE A 88 16.88 12.83 2.94
N VAL A 89 16.28 11.74 3.39
CA VAL A 89 16.81 10.38 3.24
C VAL A 89 15.75 9.46 2.69
N THR A 90 16.14 8.62 1.73
CA THR A 90 15.28 7.58 1.18
C THR A 90 15.93 6.22 1.42
N ALA A 91 15.23 5.36 2.15
CA ALA A 91 15.72 4.03 2.51
C ALA A 91 14.54 3.04 2.67
N PRO A 92 14.80 1.72 2.73
CA PRO A 92 13.85 0.76 3.26
C PRO A 92 13.44 1.12 4.70
N ALA A 93 12.18 0.85 5.06
CA ALA A 93 11.67 1.14 6.40
C ALA A 93 12.53 0.51 7.51
N ALA A 94 13.06 -0.69 7.26
CA ALA A 94 13.93 -1.42 8.21
C ALA A 94 15.20 -0.65 8.60
N ASP A 95 15.71 0.21 7.72
CA ASP A 95 16.99 0.91 7.95
C ASP A 95 16.82 2.25 8.66
N LEU A 96 15.63 2.82 8.65
CA LEU A 96 15.35 4.16 9.16
C LEU A 96 15.52 4.30 10.69
N PRO A 97 15.17 3.32 11.54
CA PRO A 97 15.43 3.41 12.97
C PRO A 97 16.92 3.55 13.30
N ALA A 98 17.77 2.74 12.66
CA ALA A 98 19.22 2.82 12.83
C ALA A 98 19.79 4.16 12.32
N TRP A 99 19.28 4.64 11.17
CA TRP A 99 19.65 5.95 10.66
C TRP A 99 19.26 7.07 11.63
N LEU A 100 18.06 7.03 12.22
CA LEU A 100 17.62 8.02 13.20
C LEU A 100 18.51 8.02 14.45
N ALA A 101 18.82 6.85 14.98
CA ALA A 101 19.60 6.66 16.20
C ALA A 101 21.08 7.08 16.04
N ALA A 102 21.61 7.13 14.83
CA ALA A 102 23.02 7.46 14.57
C ALA A 102 23.41 8.91 14.92
N ASP A 103 22.43 9.83 15.08
CA ASP A 103 22.68 11.21 15.48
C ASP A 103 21.48 11.76 16.26
N ALA A 104 21.70 12.20 17.51
CA ALA A 104 20.66 12.72 18.39
C ALA A 104 19.92 13.97 17.83
N ASN A 105 20.49 14.67 16.86
CA ASN A 105 19.84 15.80 16.22
C ASN A 105 18.81 15.34 15.17
N ARG A 106 18.91 14.10 14.69
CA ARG A 106 17.98 13.57 13.68
C ARG A 106 16.57 13.35 14.20
N SER A 107 16.41 13.22 15.52
CA SER A 107 15.08 13.09 16.16
C SER A 107 14.38 14.44 16.42
N ARG A 108 15.04 15.58 16.10
CA ARG A 108 14.51 16.93 16.33
C ARG A 108 13.98 17.55 15.04
N GLY A 109 13.01 18.46 15.17
CA GLY A 109 12.43 19.21 14.06
C GLY A 109 11.11 18.66 13.59
N GLU A 110 10.66 19.08 12.40
CA GLU A 110 9.40 18.68 11.77
C GLU A 110 9.64 17.61 10.73
N PHE A 111 8.76 16.62 10.68
CA PHE A 111 8.91 15.47 9.81
C PHE A 111 7.76 15.33 8.82
N VAL A 112 8.13 15.06 7.57
CA VAL A 112 7.23 14.57 6.54
C VAL A 112 7.78 13.23 6.04
N LEU A 113 6.95 12.21 6.01
CA LEU A 113 7.30 10.92 5.45
C LEU A 113 6.50 10.66 4.18
N VAL A 114 7.19 10.14 3.16
CA VAL A 114 6.56 9.64 1.94
C VAL A 114 6.78 8.14 1.90
N LEU A 115 5.71 7.38 2.08
CA LEU A 115 5.71 5.94 1.82
C LEU A 115 5.54 5.76 0.32
N HIS A 116 6.58 5.28 -0.35
CA HIS A 116 6.55 5.11 -1.81
C HIS A 116 5.49 4.09 -2.23
N ALA A 117 4.95 4.25 -3.43
CA ALA A 117 4.14 3.22 -4.04
C ALA A 117 4.94 1.91 -4.13
N VAL A 118 4.28 0.79 -3.88
CA VAL A 118 4.88 -0.51 -4.16
C VAL A 118 4.50 -0.92 -5.58
N PRO A 119 5.37 -1.66 -6.29
CA PRO A 119 4.96 -2.26 -7.54
C PRO A 119 3.64 -2.98 -7.29
N ALA A 120 2.66 -2.79 -8.17
CA ALA A 120 1.52 -3.68 -8.14
C ALA A 120 2.10 -5.10 -8.13
N VAL A 121 1.87 -5.83 -7.03
CA VAL A 121 2.19 -7.26 -7.03
C VAL A 121 1.43 -7.76 -8.23
N ALA A 122 2.13 -8.09 -9.29
CA ALA A 122 1.55 -8.87 -10.36
C ALA A 122 0.95 -10.07 -9.63
N ALA A 123 -0.37 -10.10 -9.55
CA ALA A 123 -1.07 -11.25 -9.01
C ALA A 123 -0.39 -12.45 -9.65
N ALA A 124 0.10 -13.37 -8.85
CA ALA A 124 0.93 -14.48 -9.24
C ALA A 124 0.59 -14.92 -10.66
N ASP A 125 1.56 -14.84 -11.53
CA ASP A 125 1.66 -14.90 -12.98
C ASP A 125 0.61 -15.79 -13.72
N ASP A 126 -0.66 -15.58 -13.46
CA ASP A 126 -1.78 -16.19 -14.19
C ASP A 126 -2.27 -15.27 -15.33
N GLY A 127 -1.58 -14.16 -15.60
CA GLY A 127 -1.94 -13.24 -16.69
C GLY A 127 -3.32 -12.56 -16.52
N LEU A 128 -3.93 -12.65 -15.34
CA LEU A 128 -5.27 -12.14 -15.08
C LEU A 128 -5.21 -10.78 -14.38
N PRO A 129 -5.83 -9.72 -14.93
CA PRO A 129 -5.97 -8.44 -14.24
C PRO A 129 -6.71 -8.62 -12.90
N ALA A 130 -6.25 -7.93 -11.84
CA ALA A 130 -6.89 -7.99 -10.52
C ALA A 130 -8.39 -7.63 -10.57
N GLU A 131 -8.78 -6.76 -11.49
CA GLU A 131 -10.17 -6.40 -11.75
C GLU A 131 -10.99 -7.58 -12.29
N ALA A 132 -10.40 -8.41 -13.16
CA ALA A 132 -11.04 -9.59 -13.70
C ALA A 132 -11.31 -10.64 -12.60
N GLU A 133 -10.40 -10.80 -11.64
CA GLU A 133 -10.62 -11.68 -10.48
C GLU A 133 -11.70 -11.12 -9.53
N ARG A 134 -11.74 -9.82 -9.31
CA ARG A 134 -12.79 -9.16 -8.50
C ARG A 134 -14.18 -9.37 -9.09
N LEU A 135 -14.31 -9.39 -10.41
CA LEU A 135 -15.56 -9.69 -11.11
C LEU A 135 -15.89 -11.18 -11.08
N LEU A 136 -14.89 -12.04 -11.24
CA LEU A 136 -15.07 -13.49 -11.30
C LEU A 136 -15.58 -14.09 -9.98
N ARG A 137 -15.06 -13.62 -8.83
CA ARG A 137 -15.42 -14.18 -7.50
C ARG A 137 -16.93 -14.13 -7.18
N PRO A 138 -17.63 -13.00 -7.29
CA PRO A 138 -19.08 -12.97 -7.05
C PRO A 138 -19.85 -13.78 -8.08
N LEU A 139 -19.45 -13.78 -9.35
CA LEU A 139 -20.12 -14.52 -10.41
C LEU A 139 -20.04 -16.04 -10.20
N LEU A 140 -18.95 -16.54 -9.60
CA LEU A 140 -18.79 -17.97 -9.29
C LEU A 140 -19.70 -18.45 -8.15
N ARG A 141 -20.26 -17.56 -7.34
CA ARG A 141 -21.21 -17.90 -6.28
C ARG A 141 -22.60 -18.21 -6.83
N ASP A 142 -23.00 -17.44 -7.85
CA ASP A 142 -24.40 -17.43 -8.31
C ASP A 142 -24.58 -18.09 -9.69
N LEU A 143 -23.48 -18.36 -10.42
CA LEU A 143 -23.52 -18.86 -11.79
C LEU A 143 -22.70 -20.14 -11.97
N PRO A 144 -23.10 -21.01 -12.91
CA PRO A 144 -22.28 -22.12 -13.36
C PRO A 144 -20.92 -21.64 -13.89
N LEU A 145 -19.85 -22.42 -13.66
CA LEU A 145 -18.46 -22.08 -13.99
C LEU A 145 -18.30 -21.45 -15.40
N LYS A 146 -18.88 -22.09 -16.42
CA LYS A 146 -18.77 -21.63 -17.82
C LYS A 146 -19.43 -20.26 -18.05
N GLN A 147 -20.54 -20.00 -17.38
CA GLN A 147 -21.27 -18.73 -17.49
C GLN A 147 -20.55 -17.62 -16.72
N ALA A 148 -20.07 -17.90 -15.51
CA ALA A 148 -19.29 -16.96 -14.72
C ALA A 148 -18.02 -16.51 -15.46
N VAL A 149 -17.30 -17.46 -16.06
CA VAL A 149 -16.10 -17.18 -16.87
C VAL A 149 -16.42 -16.37 -18.13
N ALA A 150 -17.51 -16.71 -18.84
CA ALA A 150 -17.90 -15.98 -20.03
C ALA A 150 -18.23 -14.52 -19.72
N LEU A 151 -19.03 -14.30 -18.67
CA LEU A 151 -19.44 -12.96 -18.26
C LEU A 151 -18.27 -12.14 -17.70
N ALA A 152 -17.41 -12.76 -16.90
CA ALA A 152 -16.20 -12.11 -16.41
C ALA A 152 -15.24 -11.69 -17.56
N ALA A 153 -15.11 -12.52 -18.60
CA ALA A 153 -14.31 -12.21 -19.78
C ALA A 153 -14.90 -11.04 -20.57
N GLU A 154 -16.21 -10.99 -20.72
CA GLU A 154 -16.91 -9.91 -21.43
C GLU A 154 -16.76 -8.58 -20.69
N LEU A 155 -16.90 -8.57 -19.36
CA LEU A 155 -16.83 -7.37 -18.53
C LEU A 155 -15.41 -6.84 -18.33
N SER A 156 -14.41 -7.74 -18.23
CA SER A 156 -13.02 -7.36 -17.92
C SER A 156 -12.12 -7.28 -19.15
N GLY A 157 -12.53 -7.84 -20.28
CA GLY A 157 -11.66 -8.00 -21.45
C GLY A 157 -10.55 -9.03 -21.28
N ALA A 158 -10.50 -9.73 -20.14
CA ALA A 158 -9.46 -10.71 -19.85
C ALA A 158 -9.63 -12.01 -20.65
N PRO A 159 -8.52 -12.73 -20.97
CA PRO A 159 -8.57 -13.97 -21.73
C PRO A 159 -9.40 -15.04 -21.02
N ARG A 160 -10.37 -15.65 -21.72
CA ARG A 160 -11.25 -16.69 -21.16
C ARG A 160 -10.49 -17.86 -20.56
N ASN A 161 -9.38 -18.28 -21.17
CA ASN A 161 -8.59 -19.40 -20.67
C ASN A 161 -7.96 -19.11 -19.30
N ALA A 162 -7.41 -17.90 -19.11
CA ALA A 162 -6.84 -17.46 -17.84
C ALA A 162 -7.91 -17.39 -16.74
N LEU A 163 -9.08 -16.81 -17.06
CA LEU A 163 -10.24 -16.78 -16.16
C LEU A 163 -10.74 -18.17 -15.78
N TYR A 164 -10.74 -19.09 -16.74
CA TYR A 164 -11.18 -20.48 -16.49
C TYR A 164 -10.23 -21.20 -15.52
N GLN A 165 -8.93 -21.12 -15.75
CA GLN A 165 -7.91 -21.70 -14.85
C GLN A 165 -8.03 -21.10 -13.43
N ARG A 166 -8.18 -19.78 -13.34
CA ARG A 166 -8.37 -19.12 -12.05
C ARG A 166 -9.67 -19.53 -11.35
N ALA A 167 -10.74 -19.68 -12.10
CA ALA A 167 -12.03 -20.13 -11.58
C ALA A 167 -11.96 -21.55 -11.00
N LEU A 168 -11.23 -22.46 -11.65
CA LEU A 168 -10.96 -23.81 -11.13
C LEU A 168 -10.14 -23.75 -9.83
N ALA A 169 -9.08 -22.95 -9.79
CA ALA A 169 -8.26 -22.77 -8.60
C ALA A 169 -9.07 -22.21 -7.42
N LEU A 170 -9.95 -21.23 -7.66
CA LEU A 170 -10.81 -20.66 -6.64
C LEU A 170 -11.83 -21.65 -6.08
N ARG A 171 -12.38 -22.54 -6.92
CA ARG A 171 -13.27 -23.62 -6.47
C ARG A 171 -12.52 -24.72 -5.70
N ALA A 172 -11.29 -25.03 -6.08
CA ALA A 172 -10.46 -26.00 -5.36
C ALA A 172 -10.01 -25.51 -3.97
N CYS A 173 -9.89 -24.19 -3.77
CA CYS A 173 -9.54 -23.58 -2.47
C CYS A 173 -10.75 -23.27 -1.57
N GLY A 174 -11.98 -23.38 -2.07
CA GLY A 174 -13.20 -23.02 -1.35
C GLY A 174 -14.27 -24.09 -1.52
N ASP A 175 -14.28 -25.06 -0.62
CA ASP A 175 -15.33 -25.96 -0.17
C ASP A 175 -15.20 -27.45 -0.55
N PRO A 176 -15.02 -28.34 0.46
CA PRO A 176 -15.18 -29.79 0.29
C PRO A 176 -16.59 -30.26 0.65
N ALA A 177 -17.67 -29.54 0.36
CA ALA A 177 -19.03 -30.03 0.65
C ALA A 177 -20.08 -29.39 -0.28
N GLN A 178 -20.18 -29.87 -1.54
CA GLN A 178 -21.43 -29.84 -2.32
C GLN A 178 -21.25 -30.60 -3.64
N ASP A 179 -21.03 -31.91 -3.51
CA ASP A 179 -21.21 -32.83 -4.60
C ASP A 179 -21.98 -34.07 -4.04
N ASP A 180 -23.26 -33.90 -3.71
CA ASP A 180 -24.21 -34.98 -3.53
C ASP A 180 -25.63 -34.38 -3.55
N ALA A 181 -26.16 -34.10 -4.72
CA ALA A 181 -27.59 -34.08 -5.03
C ALA A 181 -27.83 -33.78 -6.51
N ALA A 182 -27.75 -34.81 -7.33
CA ALA A 182 -28.53 -34.90 -8.56
C ALA A 182 -28.55 -36.36 -9.01
N ASP A 183 -29.55 -37.05 -8.51
CA ASP A 183 -30.11 -38.23 -9.16
C ASP A 183 -31.36 -37.81 -9.93
#